data_b0983f786b656e34e1cbbd3564734ced
#
_entry.id   b0983f786b656e34e1cbbd3564734ced
#
_cell.length_a   1.000
_cell.length_b   1.000
_cell.length_c   1.000
_cell.angle_alpha   90.00
_cell.angle_beta   90.00
_cell.angle_gamma   90.00
#
_symmetry.space_group_name_H-M   'P 1'
#
loop_
_entity.id
_entity.type
_entity.pdbx_description
1 polymer ?
#
loop_
_entity_poly.entity_id
_entity_poly.type
_entity_poly.pdbx_seq_one_letter_code
_entity_poly.pdbx_strand_id
1 'polypeptide(L)'
;GVKFFETFGDFAFTMRARMETLRVFGAALSPMSAWQILQGVETLHVRMERHVANARAVAESLAAHPRVAWVNHAGLADNPYHALARKYLPKGAGAIFTFGIKGGEKDGRRAGEKFIESVQFLSHLANVGDAKTLVIHPASTTHRQLSEEQQLEAGVSPDMIRLSVGLETLDDILWDIDQALEQS
;
A
#
# COMPACT_ATOMS: atom_id res chain seq x y z
N GLY A 1 -11.82 -18.21 -35.93
CA GLY A 1 -10.96 -17.15 -35.39
C GLY A 1 -9.58 -17.67 -35.02
N VAL A 2 -8.60 -16.78 -34.87
CA VAL A 2 -7.25 -17.18 -34.46
C VAL A 2 -7.24 -17.62 -33.00
N LYS A 3 -6.72 -18.81 -32.74
CA LYS A 3 -6.49 -19.28 -31.37
C LYS A 3 -5.12 -18.79 -30.91
N PHE A 4 -5.08 -17.65 -30.27
CA PHE A 4 -3.84 -16.92 -29.97
C PHE A 4 -2.82 -17.74 -29.20
N PHE A 5 -3.25 -18.50 -28.19
CA PHE A 5 -2.31 -19.33 -27.41
C PHE A 5 -1.71 -20.48 -28.24
N GLU A 6 -2.52 -21.17 -29.05
CA GLU A 6 -2.04 -22.23 -29.92
C GLU A 6 -1.09 -21.69 -31.01
N THR A 7 -1.29 -20.45 -31.46
CA THR A 7 -0.52 -19.84 -32.55
C THR A 7 0.76 -19.14 -32.06
N PHE A 8 0.70 -18.48 -30.90
CA PHE A 8 1.75 -17.59 -30.44
C PHE A 8 2.38 -17.97 -29.08
N GLY A 9 1.88 -19.04 -28.43
CA GLY A 9 2.40 -19.51 -27.13
C GLY A 9 2.45 -18.38 -26.09
N ASP A 10 3.60 -18.16 -25.48
CA ASP A 10 3.81 -17.16 -24.43
C ASP A 10 3.55 -15.71 -24.87
N PHE A 11 3.61 -15.44 -26.16
CA PHE A 11 3.28 -14.12 -26.74
C PHE A 11 1.78 -13.92 -27.02
N ALA A 12 0.94 -14.92 -26.75
CA ALA A 12 -0.49 -14.90 -27.10
C ALA A 12 -1.22 -13.65 -26.57
N PHE A 13 -0.98 -13.26 -25.32
CA PHE A 13 -1.59 -12.06 -24.72
C PHE A 13 -1.17 -10.80 -25.47
N THR A 14 0.12 -10.59 -25.67
CA THR A 14 0.65 -9.41 -26.37
C THR A 14 0.14 -9.32 -27.80
N MET A 15 0.14 -10.45 -28.51
CA MET A 15 -0.34 -10.51 -29.89
C MET A 15 -1.84 -10.21 -29.98
N ARG A 16 -2.65 -10.75 -29.06
CA ARG A 16 -4.08 -10.47 -29.00
C ARG A 16 -4.34 -8.98 -28.70
N ALA A 17 -3.65 -8.44 -27.72
CA ALA A 17 -3.76 -7.03 -27.37
C ALA A 17 -3.45 -6.12 -28.57
N ARG A 18 -2.40 -6.42 -29.33
CA ARG A 18 -2.03 -5.65 -30.54
C ARG A 18 -3.01 -5.81 -31.70
N MET A 19 -3.41 -7.05 -31.98
CA MET A 19 -4.20 -7.36 -33.18
C MET A 19 -5.68 -7.02 -33.02
N GLU A 20 -6.23 -7.12 -31.82
CA GLU A 20 -7.63 -6.83 -31.51
C GLU A 20 -7.78 -5.48 -30.83
N THR A 21 -7.35 -5.36 -29.57
CA THR A 21 -7.67 -4.18 -28.73
C THR A 21 -6.99 -2.90 -29.25
N LEU A 22 -5.69 -2.93 -29.46
CA LEU A 22 -4.95 -1.75 -29.94
C LEU A 22 -5.41 -1.31 -31.33
N ARG A 23 -5.60 -2.28 -32.22
CA ARG A 23 -6.03 -2.00 -33.61
C ARG A 23 -7.43 -1.38 -33.66
N VAL A 24 -8.37 -1.83 -32.80
CA VAL A 24 -9.76 -1.35 -32.80
C VAL A 24 -9.87 -0.01 -32.07
N PHE A 25 -9.31 0.11 -30.88
CA PHE A 25 -9.42 1.33 -30.06
C PHE A 25 -8.38 2.39 -30.38
N GLY A 26 -7.25 2.00 -30.96
CA GLY A 26 -6.16 2.93 -31.30
C GLY A 26 -5.56 3.64 -30.09
N ALA A 27 -5.67 3.04 -28.88
CA ALA A 27 -5.19 3.65 -27.64
C ALA A 27 -3.68 3.85 -27.68
N ALA A 28 -3.24 5.09 -27.58
CA ALA A 28 -1.83 5.48 -27.55
C ALA A 28 -1.59 6.53 -26.48
N LEU A 29 -0.46 6.43 -25.80
CA LEU A 29 -0.04 7.43 -24.83
C LEU A 29 0.27 8.75 -25.54
N SER A 30 -0.29 9.87 -25.04
CA SER A 30 0.03 11.18 -25.58
C SER A 30 1.51 11.55 -25.30
N PRO A 31 2.18 12.31 -26.17
CA PRO A 31 3.54 12.78 -25.90
C PRO A 31 3.68 13.55 -24.59
N MET A 32 2.68 14.36 -24.23
CA MET A 32 2.67 15.09 -22.95
C MET A 32 2.60 14.15 -21.75
N SER A 33 1.73 13.12 -21.79
CA SER A 33 1.66 12.12 -20.72
C SER A 33 2.96 11.32 -20.61
N ALA A 34 3.58 10.95 -21.73
CA ALA A 34 4.87 10.28 -21.76
C ALA A 34 5.96 11.13 -21.11
N TRP A 35 6.02 12.43 -21.45
CA TRP A 35 6.96 13.37 -20.85
C TRP A 35 6.76 13.53 -19.35
N GLN A 36 5.52 13.67 -18.86
CA GLN A 36 5.21 13.77 -17.44
C GLN A 36 5.63 12.49 -16.66
N ILE A 37 5.42 11.32 -17.26
CA ILE A 37 5.88 10.06 -16.66
C ILE A 37 7.40 10.03 -16.56
N LEU A 38 8.11 10.43 -17.62
CA LEU A 38 9.58 10.50 -17.63
C LEU A 38 10.10 11.45 -16.55
N GLN A 39 9.50 12.64 -16.41
CA GLN A 39 9.85 13.58 -15.33
C GLN A 39 9.66 12.94 -13.93
N GLY A 40 8.59 12.19 -13.73
CA GLY A 40 8.38 11.45 -12.50
C GLY A 40 9.42 10.34 -12.25
N VAL A 41 9.90 9.69 -13.30
CA VAL A 41 10.90 8.61 -13.21
C VAL A 41 12.29 9.16 -12.87
N GLU A 42 12.66 10.33 -13.38
CA GLU A 42 13.99 10.94 -13.15
C GLU A 42 14.33 11.08 -11.65
N THR A 43 13.35 11.40 -10.81
CA THR A 43 13.54 11.58 -9.36
C THR A 43 13.09 10.38 -8.53
N LEU A 44 12.64 9.29 -9.16
CA LEU A 44 12.05 8.16 -8.45
C LEU A 44 13.01 7.53 -7.43
N HIS A 45 14.28 7.37 -7.78
CA HIS A 45 15.28 6.77 -6.89
C HIS A 45 15.47 7.58 -5.60
N VAL A 46 15.51 8.92 -5.69
CA VAL A 46 15.63 9.81 -4.51
C VAL A 46 14.37 9.74 -3.64
N ARG A 47 13.19 9.74 -4.27
CA ARG A 47 11.93 9.61 -3.54
C ARG A 47 11.81 8.26 -2.84
N MET A 48 12.21 7.17 -3.50
CA MET A 48 12.15 5.82 -2.91
C MET A 48 13.05 5.67 -1.69
N GLU A 49 14.23 6.29 -1.66
CA GLU A 49 15.08 6.30 -0.47
C GLU A 49 14.37 6.94 0.73
N ARG A 50 13.71 8.07 0.52
CA ARG A 50 12.95 8.77 1.55
C ARG A 50 11.72 7.98 1.98
N HIS A 51 10.94 7.44 1.04
CA HIS A 51 9.79 6.59 1.32
C HIS A 51 10.17 5.40 2.21
N VAL A 52 11.22 4.69 1.84
CA VAL A 52 11.68 3.49 2.56
C VAL A 52 12.19 3.84 3.96
N ALA A 53 12.95 4.95 4.09
CA ALA A 53 13.45 5.40 5.38
C ALA A 53 12.30 5.78 6.33
N ASN A 54 11.34 6.58 5.85
CA ASN A 54 10.17 6.96 6.63
C ASN A 54 9.32 5.74 7.01
N ALA A 55 9.03 4.85 6.05
CA ALA A 55 8.19 3.67 6.29
C ALA A 55 8.81 2.73 7.32
N ARG A 56 10.14 2.55 7.29
CA ARG A 56 10.84 1.75 8.28
C ARG A 56 10.71 2.35 9.68
N ALA A 57 10.97 3.65 9.82
CA ALA A 57 10.89 4.33 11.11
C ALA A 57 9.45 4.32 11.66
N VAL A 58 8.43 4.54 10.82
CA VAL A 58 7.02 4.42 11.20
C VAL A 58 6.68 3.00 11.63
N ALA A 59 7.13 1.97 10.90
CA ALA A 59 6.87 0.57 11.26
C ALA A 59 7.52 0.18 12.58
N GLU A 60 8.76 0.64 12.85
CA GLU A 60 9.47 0.42 14.12
C GLU A 60 8.75 1.12 15.29
N SER A 61 8.29 2.35 15.11
CA SER A 61 7.50 3.10 16.10
C SER A 61 6.18 2.40 16.41
N LEU A 62 5.43 1.99 15.38
CA LEU A 62 4.17 1.26 15.54
C LEU A 62 4.36 -0.10 16.23
N ALA A 63 5.44 -0.83 15.94
CA ALA A 63 5.73 -2.10 16.59
C ALA A 63 5.98 -1.97 18.10
N ALA A 64 6.47 -0.81 18.54
CA ALA A 64 6.68 -0.49 19.95
C ALA A 64 5.45 0.16 20.63
N HIS A 65 4.43 0.56 19.87
CA HIS A 65 3.32 1.33 20.37
C HIS A 65 2.32 0.48 21.17
N PRO A 66 1.89 0.91 22.40
CA PRO A 66 1.05 0.09 23.29
C PRO A 66 -0.34 -0.22 22.72
N ARG A 67 -0.88 0.60 21.83
CA ARG A 67 -2.20 0.43 21.20
C ARG A 67 -2.16 -0.43 19.92
N VAL A 68 -0.98 -0.79 19.42
CA VAL A 68 -0.80 -1.60 18.21
C VAL A 68 -0.70 -3.09 18.58
N ALA A 69 -1.49 -3.92 17.90
CA ALA A 69 -1.54 -5.36 18.12
C ALA A 69 -0.47 -6.10 17.31
N TRP A 70 -0.25 -5.66 16.07
CA TRP A 70 0.70 -6.27 15.13
C TRP A 70 1.08 -5.27 14.04
N VAL A 71 2.26 -5.48 13.42
CA VAL A 71 2.74 -4.73 12.25
C VAL A 71 3.24 -5.70 11.19
N ASN A 72 2.74 -5.59 9.97
CA ASN A 72 3.17 -6.43 8.85
C ASN A 72 4.03 -5.63 7.87
N HIS A 73 5.30 -5.42 8.24
CA HIS A 73 6.31 -4.78 7.39
C HIS A 73 7.52 -5.73 7.27
N ALA A 74 7.86 -6.14 6.04
CA ALA A 74 8.90 -7.13 5.78
C ALA A 74 10.33 -6.69 6.17
N GLY A 75 10.53 -5.42 6.50
CA GLY A 75 11.78 -4.88 7.05
C GLY A 75 11.97 -5.13 8.54
N LEU A 76 10.93 -5.48 9.30
CA LEU A 76 11.02 -5.83 10.72
C LEU A 76 11.61 -7.23 10.89
N ALA A 77 12.45 -7.42 11.90
CA ALA A 77 13.21 -8.66 12.08
C ALA A 77 12.34 -9.89 12.44
N ASP A 78 11.19 -9.66 13.05
CA ASP A 78 10.20 -10.66 13.44
C ASP A 78 9.21 -11.02 12.33
N ASN A 79 9.24 -10.29 11.21
CA ASN A 79 8.36 -10.59 10.08
C ASN A 79 8.79 -11.88 9.37
N PRO A 80 7.87 -12.81 9.07
CA PRO A 80 8.20 -14.11 8.46
C PRO A 80 8.88 -14.00 7.09
N TYR A 81 8.73 -12.89 6.40
CA TYR A 81 9.34 -12.62 5.09
C TYR A 81 10.63 -11.78 5.18
N HIS A 82 11.13 -11.46 6.38
CA HIS A 82 12.31 -10.62 6.55
C HIS A 82 13.55 -11.13 5.80
N ALA A 83 13.81 -12.44 5.88
CA ALA A 83 14.95 -13.04 5.17
C ALA A 83 14.84 -12.91 3.65
N LEU A 84 13.63 -13.08 3.11
CA LEU A 84 13.35 -12.89 1.68
C LEU A 84 13.44 -11.42 1.28
N ALA A 85 12.93 -10.51 2.11
CA ALA A 85 13.05 -9.07 1.87
C ALA A 85 14.54 -8.65 1.81
N ARG A 86 15.37 -9.10 2.73
CA ARG A 86 16.82 -8.83 2.68
C ARG A 86 17.49 -9.38 1.41
N LYS A 87 17.04 -10.52 0.92
CA LYS A 87 17.59 -11.14 -0.30
C LYS A 87 17.20 -10.41 -1.57
N TYR A 88 15.91 -10.09 -1.72
CA TYR A 88 15.34 -9.57 -2.97
C TYR A 88 15.17 -8.05 -2.99
N LEU A 89 15.09 -7.41 -1.83
CA LEU A 89 14.90 -5.98 -1.64
C LEU A 89 16.05 -5.38 -0.80
N PRO A 90 17.32 -5.48 -1.24
CA PRO A 90 18.47 -5.09 -0.43
C PRO A 90 18.51 -3.58 -0.08
N LYS A 91 17.77 -2.75 -0.82
CA LYS A 91 17.65 -1.30 -0.58
C LYS A 91 16.47 -0.93 0.32
N GLY A 92 15.69 -1.91 0.81
CA GLY A 92 14.58 -1.73 1.74
C GLY A 92 13.28 -2.35 1.27
N ALA A 93 12.38 -2.61 2.22
CA ALA A 93 11.16 -3.41 2.03
C ALA A 93 9.95 -2.63 1.48
N GLY A 94 10.18 -1.45 0.91
CA GLY A 94 9.12 -0.61 0.36
C GLY A 94 8.51 0.34 1.39
N ALA A 95 7.40 0.98 1.00
CA ALA A 95 6.75 2.02 1.82
C ALA A 95 5.28 1.75 2.10
N ILE A 96 4.78 0.58 1.72
CA ILE A 96 3.40 0.16 1.97
C ILE A 96 3.42 -1.01 2.93
N PHE A 97 2.63 -0.90 3.99
CA PHE A 97 2.48 -1.96 4.96
C PHE A 97 1.15 -1.84 5.71
N THR A 98 0.87 -2.81 6.57
CA THR A 98 -0.36 -2.84 7.37
C THR A 98 -0.02 -3.03 8.84
N PHE A 99 -0.91 -2.56 9.70
CA PHE A 99 -0.87 -2.82 11.14
C PHE A 99 -2.27 -2.98 11.69
N GLY A 100 -2.40 -3.60 12.84
CA GLY A 100 -3.67 -3.80 13.55
C GLY A 100 -3.72 -3.01 14.85
N ILE A 101 -4.88 -2.41 15.16
CA ILE A 101 -5.12 -1.68 16.40
C ILE A 101 -5.69 -2.63 17.45
N LYS A 102 -5.22 -2.54 18.70
CA LYS A 102 -5.75 -3.34 19.82
C LYS A 102 -7.21 -2.99 20.07
N GLY A 103 -8.06 -3.98 20.10
CA GLY A 103 -9.52 -3.87 20.33
C GLY A 103 -10.20 -5.23 20.22
N GLY A 104 -9.46 -6.25 19.77
CA GLY A 104 -9.98 -7.60 19.52
C GLY A 104 -10.90 -7.66 18.30
N GLU A 105 -11.39 -8.87 17.96
CA GLU A 105 -12.21 -9.10 16.77
C GLU A 105 -13.53 -8.30 16.75
N LYS A 106 -14.13 -8.06 17.93
CA LYS A 106 -15.41 -7.35 18.03
C LYS A 106 -15.29 -5.82 17.97
N ASP A 107 -14.19 -5.26 18.49
CA ASP A 107 -13.99 -3.81 18.58
C ASP A 107 -12.92 -3.30 17.61
N GLY A 108 -12.17 -4.18 16.96
CA GLY A 108 -11.10 -3.82 16.03
C GLY A 108 -11.58 -2.99 14.84
N ARG A 109 -12.74 -3.32 14.27
CA ARG A 109 -13.34 -2.52 13.19
C ARG A 109 -13.66 -1.09 13.63
N ARG A 110 -14.26 -0.94 14.81
CA ARG A 110 -14.61 0.38 15.36
C ARG A 110 -13.35 1.19 15.71
N ALA A 111 -12.32 0.53 16.25
CA ALA A 111 -11.04 1.17 16.52
C ALA A 111 -10.38 1.65 15.22
N GLY A 112 -10.39 0.82 14.16
CA GLY A 112 -9.88 1.20 12.85
C GLY A 112 -10.64 2.37 12.21
N GLU A 113 -11.97 2.36 12.26
CA GLU A 113 -12.82 3.46 11.77
C GLU A 113 -12.52 4.75 12.54
N LYS A 114 -12.45 4.68 13.87
CA LYS A 114 -12.16 5.83 14.73
C LYS A 114 -10.75 6.39 14.53
N PHE A 115 -9.76 5.52 14.30
CA PHE A 115 -8.42 5.95 13.93
C PHE A 115 -8.45 6.80 12.67
N ILE A 116 -9.12 6.33 11.59
CA ILE A 116 -9.25 7.07 10.33
C ILE A 116 -9.96 8.42 10.52
N GLU A 117 -11.00 8.46 11.34
CA GLU A 117 -11.72 9.70 11.65
C GLU A 117 -10.89 10.71 12.46
N SER A 118 -9.85 10.23 13.15
CA SER A 118 -9.01 11.03 14.05
C SER A 118 -7.75 11.57 13.38
N VAL A 119 -7.34 11.07 12.20
CA VAL A 119 -6.18 11.59 11.49
C VAL A 119 -6.43 13.03 11.02
N GLN A 120 -5.42 13.88 11.13
CA GLN A 120 -5.51 15.32 10.82
C GLN A 120 -4.57 15.72 9.68
N PHE A 121 -3.47 15.03 9.53
CA PHE A 121 -2.41 15.31 8.57
C PHE A 121 -2.34 14.29 7.45
N LEU A 122 -2.48 13.00 7.76
CA LEU A 122 -2.48 11.92 6.80
C LEU A 122 -3.71 11.99 5.88
N SER A 123 -3.55 11.64 4.61
CA SER A 123 -4.65 11.68 3.64
C SER A 123 -5.43 10.36 3.63
N HIS A 124 -6.74 10.42 3.84
CA HIS A 124 -7.63 9.25 3.73
C HIS A 124 -7.87 8.91 2.24
N LEU A 125 -6.97 8.17 1.65
CA LEU A 125 -6.95 7.81 0.23
C LEU A 125 -6.19 6.50 0.01
N ALA A 126 -6.60 5.73 -1.00
CA ALA A 126 -5.89 4.53 -1.46
C ALA A 126 -5.06 4.82 -2.71
N ASN A 127 -3.74 4.77 -2.59
CA ASN A 127 -2.80 4.85 -3.71
C ASN A 127 -1.47 4.18 -3.32
N VAL A 128 -0.50 4.21 -4.22
CA VAL A 128 0.85 3.65 -4.06
C VAL A 128 1.87 4.68 -4.50
N GLY A 129 2.84 5.01 -3.62
CA GLY A 129 3.97 5.87 -3.97
C GLY A 129 3.62 7.35 -4.13
N ASP A 130 2.54 7.80 -3.52
CA ASP A 130 2.21 9.22 -3.42
C ASP A 130 3.23 9.95 -2.54
N ALA A 131 3.51 11.22 -2.84
CA ALA A 131 4.37 12.05 -2.02
C ALA A 131 3.80 12.28 -0.61
N LYS A 132 2.48 12.21 -0.47
CA LYS A 132 1.76 12.26 0.80
C LYS A 132 1.62 10.88 1.43
N THR A 133 1.65 10.83 2.74
CA THR A 133 1.29 9.62 3.49
C THR A 133 -0.22 9.38 3.41
N LEU A 134 -0.56 8.20 2.91
CA LEU A 134 -1.95 7.78 2.71
C LEU A 134 -2.32 6.69 3.68
N VAL A 135 -3.55 6.75 4.17
CA VAL A 135 -4.07 5.80 5.14
C VAL A 135 -5.49 5.37 4.78
N ILE A 136 -5.77 4.10 4.93
CA ILE A 136 -7.13 3.55 4.82
C ILE A 136 -7.38 2.48 5.88
N HIS A 137 -8.66 2.29 6.21
CA HIS A 137 -9.19 1.12 6.90
C HIS A 137 -9.86 0.21 5.86
N PRO A 138 -9.19 -0.86 5.37
CA PRO A 138 -9.67 -1.62 4.21
C PRO A 138 -11.04 -2.24 4.42
N ALA A 139 -11.34 -2.74 5.63
CA ALA A 139 -12.60 -3.41 5.94
C ALA A 139 -13.83 -2.51 5.78
N SER A 140 -13.71 -1.20 6.04
CA SER A 140 -14.81 -0.24 5.89
C SER A 140 -14.79 0.52 4.56
N THR A 141 -13.73 0.38 3.76
CA THR A 141 -13.55 1.14 2.51
C THR A 141 -13.42 0.24 1.28
N THR A 142 -12.22 -0.15 0.93
CA THR A 142 -11.93 -0.89 -0.33
C THR A 142 -12.51 -2.29 -0.38
N HIS A 143 -12.79 -2.92 0.77
CA HIS A 143 -13.34 -4.28 0.87
C HIS A 143 -14.74 -4.33 1.52
N ARG A 144 -15.40 -3.17 1.71
CA ARG A 144 -16.69 -3.08 2.40
C ARG A 144 -17.83 -3.89 1.75
N GLN A 145 -17.72 -4.21 0.47
CA GLN A 145 -18.70 -4.99 -0.27
C GLN A 145 -18.56 -6.51 -0.05
N LEU A 146 -17.46 -6.94 0.57
CA LEU A 146 -17.21 -8.33 0.91
C LEU A 146 -17.85 -8.67 2.27
N SER A 147 -18.30 -9.93 2.45
CA SER A 147 -18.65 -10.43 3.79
C SER A 147 -17.42 -10.49 4.69
N GLU A 148 -17.60 -10.57 5.99
CA GLU A 148 -16.49 -10.69 6.96
C GLU A 148 -15.60 -11.91 6.66
N GLU A 149 -16.20 -13.06 6.30
CA GLU A 149 -15.47 -14.26 5.89
C GLU A 149 -14.61 -14.00 4.65
N GLN A 150 -15.19 -13.36 3.63
CA GLN A 150 -14.48 -13.00 2.40
C GLN A 150 -13.37 -11.98 2.63
N GLN A 151 -13.57 -11.03 3.57
CA GLN A 151 -12.52 -10.09 3.97
C GLN A 151 -11.34 -10.84 4.61
N LEU A 152 -11.60 -11.76 5.53
CA LEU A 152 -10.56 -12.59 6.17
C LEU A 152 -9.84 -13.48 5.16
N GLU A 153 -10.55 -14.12 4.24
CA GLU A 153 -9.94 -14.89 3.14
C GLU A 153 -9.04 -14.02 2.23
N ALA A 154 -9.41 -12.77 2.03
CA ALA A 154 -8.61 -11.78 1.31
C ALA A 154 -7.43 -11.22 2.15
N GLY A 155 -7.28 -11.66 3.40
CA GLY A 155 -6.23 -11.19 4.31
C GLY A 155 -6.51 -9.82 4.95
N VAL A 156 -7.77 -9.40 4.98
CA VAL A 156 -8.21 -8.14 5.59
C VAL A 156 -8.89 -8.43 6.91
N SER A 157 -8.19 -8.15 8.02
CA SER A 157 -8.77 -8.24 9.36
C SER A 157 -9.55 -6.97 9.71
N PRO A 158 -10.54 -7.07 10.63
CA PRO A 158 -11.36 -5.91 11.02
C PRO A 158 -10.60 -4.75 11.64
N ASP A 159 -9.46 -5.01 12.27
CA ASP A 159 -8.57 -4.05 12.94
C ASP A 159 -7.48 -3.46 12.04
N MET A 160 -7.43 -3.89 10.77
CA MET A 160 -6.34 -3.58 9.86
C MET A 160 -6.38 -2.13 9.37
N ILE A 161 -5.28 -1.43 9.55
CA ILE A 161 -4.97 -0.17 8.88
C ILE A 161 -3.89 -0.41 7.82
N ARG A 162 -4.05 0.17 6.64
CA ARG A 162 -3.04 0.18 5.57
C ARG A 162 -2.45 1.57 5.43
N LEU A 163 -1.12 1.66 5.47
CA LEU A 163 -0.34 2.87 5.21
C LEU A 163 0.40 2.77 3.87
N SER A 164 0.46 3.89 3.16
CA SER A 164 1.42 4.16 2.09
C SER A 164 2.20 5.39 2.50
N VAL A 165 3.38 5.19 3.08
CA VAL A 165 4.15 6.26 3.72
C VAL A 165 4.79 7.17 2.68
N GLY A 166 4.63 8.47 2.84
CA GLY A 166 5.07 9.52 1.95
C GLY A 166 6.46 10.08 2.26
N LEU A 167 6.69 11.30 1.78
CA LEU A 167 7.98 12.01 1.83
C LEU A 167 8.06 13.07 2.92
N GLU A 168 6.98 13.28 3.66
CA GLU A 168 6.85 14.33 4.68
C GLU A 168 7.91 14.18 5.78
N THR A 169 7.99 15.17 6.63
CA THR A 169 8.80 15.11 7.84
C THR A 169 8.34 13.94 8.70
N LEU A 170 9.28 13.08 9.12
CA LEU A 170 8.95 11.89 9.90
C LEU A 170 8.17 12.20 11.17
N ASP A 171 8.57 13.26 11.88
CA ASP A 171 7.95 13.66 13.15
C ASP A 171 6.48 14.04 12.95
N ASP A 172 6.12 14.67 11.83
CA ASP A 172 4.74 15.05 11.52
C ASP A 172 3.88 13.79 11.24
N ILE A 173 4.45 12.80 10.54
CA ILE A 173 3.78 11.51 10.30
C ILE A 173 3.54 10.77 11.63
N LEU A 174 4.58 10.68 12.47
CA LEU A 174 4.50 9.99 13.76
C LEU A 174 3.52 10.69 14.70
N TRP A 175 3.55 12.02 14.76
CA TRP A 175 2.64 12.80 15.57
C TRP A 175 1.17 12.51 15.22
N ASP A 176 0.83 12.51 13.91
CA ASP A 176 -0.56 12.29 13.50
C ASP A 176 -1.04 10.86 13.77
N ILE A 177 -0.16 9.89 13.57
CA ILE A 177 -0.44 8.48 13.90
C ILE A 177 -0.67 8.32 15.41
N ASP A 178 0.20 8.89 16.24
CA ASP A 178 0.18 8.73 17.69
C ASP A 178 -1.09 9.36 18.29
N GLN A 179 -1.41 10.60 17.91
CA GLN A 179 -2.62 11.27 18.36
C GLN A 179 -3.91 10.56 17.91
N ALA A 180 -3.91 9.95 16.72
CA ALA A 180 -5.07 9.18 16.22
C ALA A 180 -5.20 7.83 16.94
N LEU A 181 -4.10 7.17 17.28
CA LEU A 181 -4.09 5.95 18.10
C LEU A 181 -4.58 6.21 19.53
N GLU A 182 -4.26 7.35 20.12
CA GLU A 182 -4.75 7.70 21.46
C GLU A 182 -6.27 7.83 21.51
N GLN A 183 -6.89 8.22 20.40
CA GLN A 183 -8.33 8.42 20.28
C GLN A 183 -9.10 7.17 19.84
N SER A 184 -8.41 6.15 19.32
CA SER A 184 -9.03 4.93 18.74
C SER A 184 -9.43 3.88 19.79
#